data_7eddc031bb08b329fb7af251fe3f15a9
#
_entry.id   7eddc031bb08b329fb7af251fe3f15a9
#
_cell.length_a   1.000
_cell.length_b   1.000
_cell.length_c   1.000
_cell.angle_alpha   90.00
_cell.angle_beta   90.00
_cell.angle_gamma   90.00
#
_symmetry.space_group_name_H-M   'P 1'
#
loop_
_entity.id
_entity.type
_entity.pdbx_description
1 polymer ?
#
loop_
_entity_poly.entity_id
_entity_poly.type
_entity_poly.pdbx_seq_one_letter_code
_entity_poly.pdbx_strand_id
1 'polypeptide(L)'
;MLYSMNLQKLTGRHTSFWLLLAMVCGTLPAAGNVPAEVDPDYEDSVVMIMAVHQEYDYTTPWKKGSMGRGLGSGFVIEGGRILTNAHNVANQRYIEVKKQNFARRYPARVEFVGHDCDLAVLSVADPSFFMGTKAVEFGGIPTINSTVQTCGFPMGGRQISITEGVVSRLETSVYSHSQAARHLV
;
A
#
# COMPACT_ATOMS: atom_id res chain seq x y z
N MET A 1 -6.44 -5.03 12.33
CA MET A 1 -7.59 -5.22 13.23
C MET A 1 -8.76 -5.68 12.37
N LEU A 2 -9.05 -6.97 12.41
CA LEU A 2 -10.07 -7.63 11.56
C LEU A 2 -11.43 -7.46 12.22
N TYR A 3 -12.35 -6.82 11.53
CA TYR A 3 -13.77 -6.82 11.94
C TYR A 3 -14.48 -7.99 11.25
N SER A 4 -14.87 -8.96 12.07
CA SER A 4 -15.75 -10.07 11.71
C SER A 4 -17.21 -9.56 11.69
N MET A 5 -17.87 -9.59 10.53
CA MET A 5 -19.33 -9.37 10.45
C MET A 5 -20.06 -10.70 10.51
N ASN A 6 -20.85 -10.83 11.55
CA ASN A 6 -21.75 -11.95 11.82
C ASN A 6 -23.03 -11.80 10.98
N LEU A 7 -23.29 -12.76 10.09
CA LEU A 7 -24.58 -12.87 9.38
C LEU A 7 -25.57 -13.65 10.25
N GLN A 8 -26.53 -12.97 10.83
CA GLN A 8 -27.73 -13.62 11.38
C GLN A 8 -28.83 -13.73 10.33
N LYS A 9 -29.27 -14.96 10.14
CA LYS A 9 -30.45 -15.36 9.34
C LYS A 9 -31.74 -14.73 9.91
N LEU A 10 -32.51 -14.15 9.04
CA LEU A 10 -33.93 -13.89 9.29
C LEU A 10 -34.76 -14.58 8.23
N THR A 11 -35.40 -15.67 8.65
CA THR A 11 -36.51 -16.35 7.94
C THR A 11 -37.79 -15.66 8.35
N GLY A 12 -38.58 -15.21 7.40
CA GLY A 12 -39.94 -14.70 7.63
C GLY A 12 -40.76 -14.69 6.34
N ARG A 13 -41.62 -15.70 6.21
CA ARG A 13 -42.68 -15.79 5.17
C ARG A 13 -43.73 -14.73 5.41
N HIS A 14 -44.14 -13.99 4.40
CA HIS A 14 -45.54 -13.56 4.21
C HIS A 14 -45.85 -13.25 2.75
N THR A 15 -46.98 -13.71 2.37
CA THR A 15 -47.75 -13.86 1.18
C THR A 15 -48.13 -12.57 0.43
N SER A 16 -48.08 -12.64 -0.89
CA SER A 16 -48.99 -12.09 -1.92
C SER A 16 -49.51 -10.67 -1.82
N PHE A 17 -49.10 -9.82 -2.81
CA PHE A 17 -50.07 -8.95 -3.48
C PHE A 17 -49.58 -8.62 -4.90
N TRP A 18 -50.39 -8.99 -5.88
CA TRP A 18 -50.19 -8.72 -7.30
C TRP A 18 -50.52 -7.26 -7.60
N LEU A 19 -49.62 -6.53 -8.21
CA LEU A 19 -49.91 -5.32 -8.96
C LEU A 19 -49.01 -5.27 -10.20
N LEU A 20 -49.60 -5.56 -11.35
CA LEU A 20 -49.06 -5.39 -12.69
C LEU A 20 -48.93 -3.89 -12.94
N LEU A 21 -47.68 -3.38 -13.01
CA LEU A 21 -47.40 -2.09 -13.65
C LEU A 21 -46.33 -2.34 -14.71
N ALA A 22 -46.78 -2.46 -15.98
CA ALA A 22 -45.89 -2.54 -17.14
C ALA A 22 -45.22 -1.15 -17.32
N MET A 23 -44.02 -1.03 -16.85
CA MET A 23 -43.15 0.13 -17.12
C MET A 23 -42.18 -0.29 -18.22
N VAL A 24 -42.37 0.27 -19.42
CA VAL A 24 -41.40 0.18 -20.53
C VAL A 24 -40.12 0.83 -20.06
N CYS A 25 -39.21 0.03 -19.53
CA CYS A 25 -37.83 0.48 -19.19
C CYS A 25 -37.00 0.31 -20.45
N GLY A 26 -36.80 1.42 -21.17
CA GLY A 26 -35.80 1.47 -22.24
C GLY A 26 -34.43 1.12 -21.63
N THR A 27 -33.82 0.04 -22.13
CA THR A 27 -32.47 -0.33 -21.78
C THR A 27 -31.51 0.70 -22.33
N LEU A 28 -31.14 1.69 -21.50
CA LEU A 28 -29.91 2.44 -21.72
C LEU A 28 -28.76 1.42 -21.59
N PRO A 29 -27.83 1.36 -22.58
CA PRO A 29 -26.65 0.54 -22.39
C PRO A 29 -25.92 1.07 -21.15
N ALA A 30 -25.81 0.24 -20.13
CA ALA A 30 -24.91 0.50 -19.02
C ALA A 30 -23.53 0.68 -19.65
N ALA A 31 -22.96 1.86 -19.51
CA ALA A 31 -21.55 2.09 -19.83
C ALA A 31 -20.80 1.05 -19.00
N GLY A 32 -20.31 0.02 -19.68
CA GLY A 32 -19.55 -1.04 -19.03
C GLY A 32 -18.36 -0.37 -18.32
N ASN A 33 -18.34 -0.55 -16.99
CA ASN A 33 -17.15 -0.28 -16.21
C ASN A 33 -16.12 -1.29 -16.74
N VAL A 34 -15.29 -0.86 -17.68
CA VAL A 34 -14.09 -1.62 -18.06
C VAL A 34 -13.25 -1.59 -16.79
N PRO A 35 -12.93 -2.75 -16.18
CA PRO A 35 -11.99 -2.78 -15.08
C PRO A 35 -10.75 -2.03 -15.55
N ALA A 36 -10.25 -1.10 -14.76
CA ALA A 36 -8.98 -0.47 -15.08
C ALA A 36 -7.94 -1.59 -15.10
N GLU A 37 -7.56 -2.01 -16.31
CA GLU A 37 -6.49 -3.00 -16.49
C GLU A 37 -5.26 -2.39 -15.85
N VAL A 38 -4.74 -3.05 -14.80
CA VAL A 38 -3.47 -2.63 -14.19
C VAL A 38 -2.45 -2.66 -15.32
N ASP A 39 -1.84 -1.53 -15.57
CA ASP A 39 -0.69 -1.48 -16.46
C ASP A 39 0.37 -2.44 -15.86
N PRO A 40 0.66 -3.59 -16.48
CA PRO A 40 1.58 -4.58 -15.94
C PRO A 40 2.97 -4.00 -15.64
N ASP A 41 3.29 -2.85 -16.21
CA ASP A 41 4.53 -2.12 -15.96
C ASP A 41 4.65 -1.60 -14.51
N TYR A 42 3.54 -1.40 -13.78
CA TYR A 42 3.59 -0.92 -12.40
C TYR A 42 3.97 -1.99 -11.38
N GLU A 43 3.75 -3.26 -11.67
CA GLU A 43 4.19 -4.35 -10.79
C GLU A 43 5.71 -4.36 -10.61
N ASP A 44 6.45 -4.09 -11.70
CA ASP A 44 7.92 -4.01 -11.67
C ASP A 44 8.43 -2.76 -10.96
N SER A 45 7.57 -1.77 -10.74
CA SER A 45 7.89 -0.54 -10.02
C SER A 45 7.76 -0.69 -8.51
N VAL A 46 7.02 -1.70 -8.05
CA VAL A 46 6.85 -2.00 -6.63
C VAL A 46 7.97 -2.92 -6.15
N VAL A 47 8.62 -2.52 -5.08
CA VAL A 47 9.79 -3.20 -4.53
C VAL A 47 9.55 -3.64 -3.10
N MET A 48 10.08 -4.80 -2.76
CA MET A 48 10.12 -5.28 -1.39
C MET A 48 11.29 -4.64 -0.66
N ILE A 49 11.01 -4.11 0.51
CA ILE A 49 12.00 -3.52 1.41
C ILE A 49 12.16 -4.45 2.60
N MET A 50 13.39 -4.79 2.92
CA MET A 50 13.75 -5.52 4.11
C MET A 50 14.67 -4.65 4.95
N ALA A 51 14.22 -4.28 6.15
CA ALA A 51 15.00 -3.51 7.11
C ALA A 51 15.38 -4.38 8.30
N VAL A 52 16.63 -4.30 8.71
CA VAL A 52 17.10 -4.76 10.01
C VAL A 52 17.11 -3.55 10.92
N HIS A 53 16.32 -3.58 11.98
CA HIS A 53 16.21 -2.51 12.95
C HIS A 53 16.72 -2.95 14.32
N GLN A 54 17.13 -1.98 15.10
CA GLN A 54 17.56 -2.18 16.50
C GLN A 54 16.88 -1.15 17.36
N GLU A 55 16.11 -1.62 18.33
CA GLU A 55 15.49 -0.75 19.30
C GLU A 55 16.56 -0.17 20.25
N TYR A 56 16.38 1.09 20.61
CA TYR A 56 17.23 1.77 21.57
C TYR A 56 16.53 1.81 22.93
N ASP A 57 17.28 1.42 23.98
CA ASP A 57 16.84 1.61 25.36
C ASP A 57 17.60 2.81 25.94
N TYR A 58 16.92 3.94 26.04
CA TYR A 58 17.51 5.18 26.57
C TYR A 58 17.75 5.13 28.08
N THR A 59 17.16 4.16 28.79
CA THR A 59 17.38 3.97 30.21
C THR A 59 18.66 3.17 30.49
N THR A 60 19.07 2.33 29.53
CA THR A 60 20.30 1.55 29.57
C THR A 60 21.07 1.68 28.23
N PRO A 61 21.58 2.88 27.88
CA PRO A 61 22.11 3.15 26.54
C PRO A 61 23.36 2.33 26.18
N TRP A 62 24.06 1.80 27.14
CA TRP A 62 25.20 0.88 26.97
C TRP A 62 24.78 -0.56 26.62
N LYS A 63 23.52 -0.92 26.82
CA LYS A 63 23.01 -2.23 26.48
C LYS A 63 22.58 -2.27 25.03
N LYS A 64 23.09 -3.24 24.28
CA LYS A 64 22.61 -3.46 22.91
C LYS A 64 21.15 -3.90 22.96
N GLY A 65 20.25 -3.14 22.35
CA GLY A 65 18.85 -3.52 22.17
C GLY A 65 18.69 -4.73 21.24
N SER A 66 17.52 -5.33 21.26
CA SER A 66 17.17 -6.44 20.38
C SER A 66 17.21 -6.01 18.90
N MET A 67 17.68 -6.90 18.05
CA MET A 67 17.60 -6.72 16.59
C MET A 67 16.38 -7.44 16.04
N GLY A 68 15.63 -6.78 15.21
CA GLY A 68 14.48 -7.30 14.49
C GLY A 68 14.63 -7.17 12.99
N ARG A 69 13.77 -7.85 12.24
CA ARG A 69 13.63 -7.70 10.80
C ARG A 69 12.21 -7.31 10.47
N GLY A 70 12.06 -6.26 9.67
CA GLY A 70 10.80 -5.83 9.10
C GLY A 70 10.78 -6.03 7.59
N LEU A 71 9.62 -6.30 7.05
CA LEU A 71 9.34 -6.31 5.62
C LEU A 71 8.32 -5.21 5.33
N GLY A 72 8.54 -4.49 4.26
CA GLY A 72 7.63 -3.46 3.79
C GLY A 72 7.64 -3.37 2.28
N SER A 73 6.80 -2.50 1.76
CA SER A 73 6.71 -2.18 0.34
C SER A 73 7.22 -0.77 0.09
N GLY A 74 7.75 -0.55 -1.07
CA GLY A 74 8.06 0.75 -1.62
C GLY A 74 7.84 0.74 -3.12
N PHE A 75 7.93 1.88 -3.75
CA PHE A 75 7.82 1.98 -5.19
C PHE A 75 8.84 2.97 -5.75
N VAL A 76 9.26 2.70 -6.97
CA VAL A 76 10.24 3.54 -7.67
C VAL A 76 9.57 4.82 -8.13
N ILE A 77 10.20 5.94 -7.81
CA ILE A 77 9.82 7.28 -8.25
C ILE A 77 10.88 7.86 -9.17
N GLU A 78 10.56 8.97 -9.79
CA GLU A 78 11.47 9.68 -10.67
C GLU A 78 12.82 10.00 -10.00
N GLY A 79 13.88 10.00 -10.80
CA GLY A 79 15.24 10.24 -10.33
C GLY A 79 15.94 9.02 -9.74
N GLY A 80 15.45 7.79 -9.98
CA GLY A 80 16.10 6.56 -9.49
C GLY A 80 16.08 6.45 -7.96
N ARG A 81 14.95 6.77 -7.36
CA ARG A 81 14.70 6.73 -5.92
C ARG A 81 13.53 5.82 -5.60
N ILE A 82 13.41 5.41 -4.37
CA ILE A 82 12.31 4.57 -3.88
C ILE A 82 11.59 5.31 -2.77
N LEU A 83 10.27 5.45 -2.90
CA LEU A 83 9.41 5.98 -1.84
C LEU A 83 8.84 4.84 -1.01
N THR A 84 8.84 5.01 0.31
CA THR A 84 8.30 4.06 1.28
C THR A 84 7.81 4.79 2.53
N ASN A 85 7.30 4.05 3.50
CA ASN A 85 6.90 4.62 4.79
C ASN A 85 8.09 4.78 5.74
N ALA A 86 8.07 5.83 6.57
CA ALA A 86 9.12 6.08 7.57
C ALA A 86 9.19 4.96 8.62
N HIS A 87 8.03 4.38 9.01
CA HIS A 87 8.02 3.28 9.97
C HIS A 87 8.72 2.02 9.46
N ASN A 88 8.80 1.80 8.13
CA ASN A 88 9.54 0.66 7.55
C ASN A 88 11.05 0.78 7.73
N VAL A 89 11.56 2.00 7.91
CA VAL A 89 12.99 2.30 8.01
C VAL A 89 13.40 2.89 9.35
N ALA A 90 12.46 3.02 10.27
CA ALA A 90 12.74 3.53 11.61
C ALA A 90 13.77 2.65 12.33
N ASN A 91 14.73 3.28 13.05
CA ASN A 91 15.77 2.58 13.80
C ASN A 91 16.58 1.55 12.99
N GLN A 92 16.65 1.72 11.66
CA GLN A 92 17.32 0.80 10.77
C GLN A 92 18.83 0.78 10.98
N ARG A 93 19.41 -0.42 10.86
CA ARG A 93 20.85 -0.67 10.80
C ARG A 93 21.30 -1.03 9.40
N TYR A 94 20.41 -1.68 8.66
CA TYR A 94 20.66 -2.13 7.32
C TYR A 94 19.37 -2.26 6.55
N ILE A 95 19.35 -1.84 5.29
CA ILE A 95 18.21 -1.94 4.39
C ILE A 95 18.63 -2.64 3.12
N GLU A 96 17.84 -3.60 2.68
CA GLU A 96 17.90 -4.22 1.36
C GLU A 96 16.60 -4.00 0.62
N VAL A 97 16.70 -3.82 -0.69
CA VAL A 97 15.56 -3.76 -1.59
C VAL A 97 15.65 -4.86 -2.64
N LYS A 98 14.51 -5.37 -3.06
CA LYS A 98 14.39 -6.46 -4.01
C LYS A 98 13.20 -6.24 -4.94
N LYS A 99 13.37 -6.45 -6.25
CA LYS A 99 12.27 -6.55 -7.20
C LYS A 99 11.60 -7.92 -7.12
N GLN A 100 10.33 -8.00 -7.48
CA GLN A 100 9.53 -9.23 -7.39
C GLN A 100 10.19 -10.44 -8.05
N ASN A 101 10.52 -10.34 -9.32
CA ASN A 101 10.97 -11.46 -10.14
C ASN A 101 12.49 -11.67 -10.13
N PHE A 102 13.23 -10.92 -9.29
CA PHE A 102 14.68 -11.01 -9.21
C PHE A 102 15.11 -11.63 -7.88
N ALA A 103 16.07 -12.54 -7.94
CA ALA A 103 16.65 -13.13 -6.72
C ALA A 103 17.60 -12.16 -6.01
N ARG A 104 18.21 -11.23 -6.76
CA ARG A 104 19.23 -10.31 -6.26
C ARG A 104 18.61 -9.26 -5.33
N ARG A 105 19.29 -9.02 -4.23
CA ARG A 105 19.01 -7.95 -3.28
C ARG A 105 20.05 -6.86 -3.41
N TYR A 106 19.61 -5.63 -3.22
CA TYR A 106 20.47 -4.47 -3.35
C TYR A 106 20.47 -3.70 -2.03
N PRO A 107 21.65 -3.33 -1.49
CA PRO A 107 21.71 -2.43 -0.34
C PRO A 107 21.10 -1.08 -0.68
N ALA A 108 20.29 -0.55 0.22
CA ALA A 108 19.70 0.77 0.10
C ALA A 108 20.07 1.66 1.29
N ARG A 109 20.00 2.98 1.08
CA ARG A 109 20.23 3.99 2.10
C ARG A 109 19.06 4.95 2.18
N VAL A 110 18.75 5.42 3.37
CA VAL A 110 17.77 6.50 3.57
C VAL A 110 18.41 7.80 3.14
N GLU A 111 17.79 8.50 2.19
CA GLU A 111 18.14 9.87 1.79
C GLU A 111 17.38 10.89 2.62
N PHE A 112 16.07 10.70 2.73
CA PHE A 112 15.16 11.56 3.48
C PHE A 112 14.17 10.71 4.27
N VAL A 113 13.80 11.21 5.45
CA VAL A 113 12.76 10.63 6.28
C VAL A 113 11.93 11.73 6.92
N GLY A 114 10.60 11.63 6.74
CA GLY A 114 9.61 12.49 7.38
C GLY A 114 8.73 11.64 8.29
N HIS A 115 9.10 11.57 9.57
CA HIS A 115 8.32 10.78 10.53
C HIS A 115 6.92 11.34 10.75
N ASP A 116 6.73 12.64 10.63
CA ASP A 116 5.45 13.33 10.80
C ASP A 116 4.42 13.02 9.71
N CYS A 117 4.88 12.71 8.50
CA CYS A 117 4.04 12.27 7.38
C CYS A 117 4.20 10.80 7.02
N ASP A 118 4.97 10.06 7.81
CA ASP A 118 5.28 8.64 7.61
C ASP A 118 5.82 8.30 6.21
N LEU A 119 6.69 9.17 5.67
CA LEU A 119 7.32 8.95 4.37
C LEU A 119 8.85 8.87 4.51
N ALA A 120 9.46 8.04 3.67
CA ALA A 120 10.91 7.96 3.53
C ALA A 120 11.30 7.75 2.06
N VAL A 121 12.43 8.33 1.69
CA VAL A 121 13.04 8.17 0.35
C VAL A 121 14.34 7.41 0.52
N LEU A 122 14.49 6.36 -0.30
CA LEU A 122 15.69 5.53 -0.33
C LEU A 122 16.41 5.69 -1.66
N SER A 123 17.74 5.56 -1.60
CA SER A 123 18.61 5.43 -2.75
C SER A 123 19.26 4.06 -2.81
N VAL A 124 19.58 3.61 -4.02
CA VAL A 124 20.34 2.41 -4.31
C VAL A 124 21.56 2.80 -5.12
N ALA A 125 22.76 2.45 -4.62
CA ALA A 125 24.01 2.86 -5.26
C ALA A 125 24.25 2.18 -6.62
N ASP A 126 23.69 0.98 -6.83
CA ASP A 126 23.84 0.23 -8.09
C ASP A 126 22.72 0.66 -9.07
N PRO A 127 23.02 1.41 -10.15
CA PRO A 127 22.02 1.86 -11.10
C PRO A 127 21.35 0.72 -11.87
N SER A 128 21.96 -0.46 -11.89
CA SER A 128 21.37 -1.64 -12.53
C SER A 128 20.05 -2.06 -11.88
N PHE A 129 19.82 -1.66 -10.62
CA PHE A 129 18.54 -1.88 -9.94
C PHE A 129 17.36 -1.26 -10.69
N PHE A 130 17.53 -0.06 -11.25
CA PHE A 130 16.45 0.68 -11.90
C PHE A 130 16.26 0.31 -13.38
N MET A 131 17.11 -0.54 -13.94
CA MET A 131 16.97 -0.99 -15.34
C MET A 131 15.66 -1.77 -15.53
N GLY A 132 14.89 -1.38 -16.56
CA GLY A 132 13.59 -2.00 -16.87
C GLY A 132 12.49 -1.69 -15.86
N THR A 133 12.66 -0.70 -15.00
CA THR A 133 11.64 -0.26 -14.03
C THR A 133 11.10 1.10 -14.46
N LYS A 134 9.78 1.23 -14.50
CA LYS A 134 9.08 2.49 -14.76
C LYS A 134 8.86 3.21 -13.43
N ALA A 135 9.15 4.50 -13.36
CA ALA A 135 8.82 5.30 -12.19
C ALA A 135 7.30 5.49 -12.10
N VAL A 136 6.76 5.37 -10.89
CA VAL A 136 5.35 5.66 -10.63
C VAL A 136 5.15 7.16 -10.61
N GLU A 137 4.11 7.62 -11.29
CA GLU A 137 3.71 9.02 -11.31
C GLU A 137 2.73 9.32 -10.16
N PHE A 138 2.84 10.51 -9.59
CA PHE A 138 1.90 10.95 -8.57
C PHE A 138 0.60 11.44 -9.22
N GLY A 139 -0.51 10.83 -8.86
CA GLY A 139 -1.85 11.26 -9.25
C GLY A 139 -2.43 12.33 -8.33
N GLY A 140 -3.64 12.79 -8.68
CA GLY A 140 -4.46 13.64 -7.80
C GLY A 140 -5.20 12.84 -6.74
N ILE A 141 -5.96 13.57 -5.90
CA ILE A 141 -6.86 12.94 -4.94
C ILE A 141 -7.96 12.19 -5.69
N PRO A 142 -8.18 10.89 -5.42
CA PRO A 142 -9.21 10.12 -6.09
C PRO A 142 -10.62 10.60 -5.71
N THR A 143 -11.59 10.41 -6.57
CA THR A 143 -12.99 10.71 -6.29
C THR A 143 -13.64 9.57 -5.51
N ILE A 144 -14.62 9.91 -4.66
CA ILE A 144 -15.43 8.89 -3.97
C ILE A 144 -16.11 8.00 -5.02
N ASN A 145 -16.17 6.71 -4.73
CA ASN A 145 -16.69 5.65 -5.61
C ASN A 145 -15.83 5.34 -6.86
N SER A 146 -14.63 5.92 -6.99
CA SER A 146 -13.68 5.47 -8.01
C SER A 146 -13.05 4.14 -7.63
N THR A 147 -12.83 3.28 -8.62
CA THR A 147 -12.08 2.02 -8.45
C THR A 147 -10.61 2.34 -8.24
N VAL A 148 -10.00 1.69 -7.26
CA VAL A 148 -8.58 1.80 -6.94
C VAL A 148 -7.99 0.41 -6.74
N GLN A 149 -6.70 0.29 -7.00
CA GLN A 149 -5.97 -0.93 -6.75
C GLN A 149 -4.80 -0.63 -5.80
N THR A 150 -4.58 -1.54 -4.86
CA THR A 150 -3.42 -1.50 -3.97
C THR A 150 -2.47 -2.62 -4.36
N CYS A 151 -1.20 -2.26 -4.49
CA CYS A 151 -0.14 -3.15 -4.89
C CYS A 151 0.98 -3.11 -3.85
N GLY A 152 1.44 -4.27 -3.38
CA GLY A 152 2.50 -4.32 -2.37
C GLY A 152 2.85 -5.72 -1.92
N PHE A 153 3.80 -5.81 -1.00
CA PHE A 153 4.22 -7.06 -0.37
C PHE A 153 3.58 -7.15 1.02
N PRO A 154 2.56 -8.00 1.22
CA PRO A 154 1.93 -8.18 2.53
C PRO A 154 2.92 -8.80 3.52
N MET A 155 2.65 -8.64 4.81
CA MET A 155 3.47 -9.21 5.88
C MET A 155 3.69 -10.71 5.68
N GLY A 156 4.97 -11.13 5.59
CA GLY A 156 5.35 -12.53 5.36
C GLY A 156 5.30 -12.99 3.90
N GLY A 157 4.77 -12.19 2.98
CA GLY A 157 4.71 -12.50 1.55
C GLY A 157 6.03 -12.21 0.83
N ARG A 158 6.43 -13.11 -0.05
CA ARG A 158 7.57 -12.90 -0.98
C ARG A 158 7.11 -12.53 -2.39
N GLN A 159 5.81 -12.55 -2.61
CA GLN A 159 5.17 -12.21 -3.87
C GLN A 159 4.33 -10.96 -3.67
N ILE A 160 4.20 -10.20 -4.74
CA ILE A 160 3.34 -9.01 -4.77
C ILE A 160 1.89 -9.45 -4.63
N SER A 161 1.13 -8.65 -3.92
CA SER A 161 -0.32 -8.81 -3.80
C SER A 161 -0.99 -7.59 -4.42
N ILE A 162 -1.97 -7.82 -5.26
CA ILE A 162 -2.80 -6.78 -5.86
C ILE A 162 -4.21 -6.98 -5.35
N THR A 163 -4.81 -5.92 -4.83
CA THR A 163 -6.17 -5.93 -4.33
C THR A 163 -6.92 -4.75 -4.91
N GLU A 164 -8.13 -5.00 -5.41
CA GLU A 164 -9.00 -3.96 -5.95
C GLU A 164 -10.08 -3.57 -4.94
N GLY A 165 -10.43 -2.31 -4.93
CA GLY A 165 -11.48 -1.75 -4.10
C GLY A 165 -12.02 -0.45 -4.65
N VAL A 166 -12.91 0.19 -3.88
CA VAL A 166 -13.47 1.49 -4.23
C VAL A 166 -13.18 2.49 -3.11
N VAL A 167 -12.95 3.75 -3.47
CA VAL A 167 -12.80 4.83 -2.51
C VAL A 167 -14.15 5.10 -1.86
N SER A 168 -14.30 4.69 -0.60
CA SER A 168 -15.56 4.84 0.13
C SER A 168 -15.71 6.20 0.81
N ARG A 169 -14.60 6.81 1.24
CA ARG A 169 -14.58 8.13 1.89
C ARG A 169 -13.16 8.73 1.85
N LEU A 170 -13.12 10.05 2.03
CA LEU A 170 -11.90 10.82 2.23
C LEU A 170 -11.99 11.47 3.60
N GLU A 171 -11.01 11.25 4.45
CA GLU A 171 -11.03 11.79 5.81
C GLU A 171 -9.63 12.21 6.27
N THR A 172 -9.59 13.07 7.28
CA THR A 172 -8.35 13.38 7.99
C THR A 172 -8.19 12.42 9.15
N SER A 173 -7.04 11.81 9.27
CA SER A 173 -6.72 10.87 10.36
C SER A 173 -5.35 11.17 10.96
N VAL A 174 -5.07 10.56 12.09
CA VAL A 174 -3.78 10.65 12.77
C VAL A 174 -2.86 9.54 12.28
N TYR A 175 -1.64 9.89 11.88
CA TYR A 175 -0.63 8.90 11.54
C TYR A 175 -0.24 8.10 12.78
N SER A 176 -0.43 6.78 12.72
CA SER A 176 -0.14 5.89 13.85
C SER A 176 1.34 5.89 14.25
N HIS A 177 2.24 6.14 13.30
CA HIS A 177 3.68 6.18 13.56
C HIS A 177 4.11 7.42 14.35
N SER A 178 3.63 8.60 13.98
CA SER A 178 4.05 9.88 14.57
C SER A 178 3.04 10.49 15.52
N GLN A 179 1.79 10.00 15.52
CA GLN A 179 0.64 10.59 16.21
C GLN A 179 0.31 12.01 15.71
N ALA A 180 0.86 12.43 14.58
CA ALA A 180 0.57 13.72 13.97
C ALA A 180 -0.74 13.66 13.17
N ALA A 181 -1.60 14.66 13.36
CA ALA A 181 -2.81 14.80 12.55
C ALA A 181 -2.44 15.34 11.17
N ARG A 182 -2.69 14.55 10.14
CA ARG A 182 -2.46 14.87 8.73
C ARG A 182 -3.63 14.41 7.88
N HIS A 183 -3.68 14.87 6.65
CA HIS A 183 -4.66 14.36 5.69
C HIS A 183 -4.23 12.98 5.18
N LEU A 184 -5.13 12.01 5.35
CA LEU A 184 -4.99 10.67 4.80
C LEU A 184 -6.16 10.41 3.84
N VAL A 185 -5.86 9.70 2.79
CA VAL A 185 -6.86 9.28 1.79
C VAL A 185 -7.08 7.78 1.87
#